data_b65b2ab66843927d093716d401459e88
#
_entry.id   b65b2ab66843927d093716d401459e88
#
_cell.length_a   1.000
_cell.length_b   1.000
_cell.length_c   1.000
_cell.angle_alpha   90.00
_cell.angle_beta   90.00
_cell.angle_gamma   90.00
#
_symmetry.space_group_name_H-M   'P 1'
#
loop_
_entity.id
_entity.type
_entity.pdbx_description
1 polymer ?
#
loop_
_entity_poly.entity_id
_entity_poly.type
_entity_poly.pdbx_seq_one_letter_code
_entity_poly.pdbx_strand_id
1 'polypeptide(L)'
;MFAFEKVELPVLGLRGLEADLSEEEKAIQENVHRFARDVMRPIGKKLDGMSPEEVIAEGSPLHDYMAQMYASGILDLGALDSMSDLEKSRIFPIIFEELGWGDSGLAIATLASAIPAFTAHTTGDLEIIARFGSLPGCWLATQPDKGSEVVDMDATNAYPGGKQSKGNIGVRKEGSEYVINGQSSAWVSYGPLAQTAMAYLPCDYGEGTFKEGTQALNWVGILIPLDQPGVSRGKPLDKVGQRPLPQGEIFFDNVRVPEKFAIVTGEKVVGQMMATLTFANMEMAATFTGVARAAFEHALE
;
A
#
# COMPACT_ATOMS: atom_id res chain seq x y z
N MET A 1 0.71 -33.84 33.26
CA MET A 1 -0.12 -33.23 32.21
C MET A 1 -0.95 -32.16 32.91
N PHE A 2 -0.72 -30.91 32.65
CA PHE A 2 -1.50 -29.83 33.23
C PHE A 2 -2.83 -29.78 32.46
N ALA A 3 -3.94 -29.92 33.15
CA ALA A 3 -5.26 -29.67 32.58
C ALA A 3 -5.52 -28.18 32.72
N PHE A 4 -5.56 -27.45 31.59
CA PHE A 4 -6.03 -26.09 31.58
C PHE A 4 -7.56 -26.10 31.59
N GLU A 5 -8.18 -25.30 32.44
CA GLU A 5 -9.61 -25.05 32.37
C GLU A 5 -9.90 -24.45 30.98
N LYS A 6 -10.99 -24.92 30.37
CA LYS A 6 -11.45 -24.38 29.09
C LYS A 6 -11.84 -22.91 29.30
N VAL A 7 -11.04 -22.02 28.77
CA VAL A 7 -11.33 -20.58 28.80
C VAL A 7 -12.41 -20.33 27.76
N GLU A 8 -13.55 -19.75 28.18
CA GLU A 8 -14.54 -19.28 27.21
C GLU A 8 -13.91 -18.15 26.38
N LEU A 9 -13.96 -18.32 25.04
CA LEU A 9 -13.50 -17.28 24.13
C LEU A 9 -14.35 -16.04 24.35
N PRO A 10 -13.73 -14.87 24.61
CA PRO A 10 -14.49 -13.62 24.61
C PRO A 10 -15.11 -13.45 23.22
N VAL A 11 -16.40 -13.23 23.18
CA VAL A 11 -17.10 -12.86 21.95
C VAL A 11 -16.43 -11.59 21.43
N LEU A 12 -15.92 -11.58 20.18
CA LEU A 12 -15.44 -10.42 19.42
C LEU A 12 -15.26 -9.14 20.28
N GLY A 13 -14.47 -9.11 21.25
CA GLY A 13 -14.45 -8.04 22.22
C GLY A 13 -13.14 -7.91 22.97
N LEU A 14 -12.04 -8.38 22.35
CA LEU A 14 -10.72 -8.34 23.01
C LEU A 14 -10.06 -6.96 23.01
N ARG A 15 -10.61 -5.99 22.26
CA ARG A 15 -9.96 -4.68 22.07
C ARG A 15 -10.18 -3.70 23.21
N GLY A 16 -11.23 -3.92 24.02
CA GLY A 16 -11.64 -2.97 25.04
C GLY A 16 -12.29 -1.69 24.49
N LEU A 17 -12.44 -1.59 23.15
CA LEU A 17 -13.02 -0.45 22.46
C LEU A 17 -14.44 -0.72 21.92
N GLU A 18 -14.89 -1.96 21.95
CA GLU A 18 -16.17 -2.37 21.37
C GLU A 18 -17.38 -1.74 22.08
N ALA A 19 -17.23 -1.38 23.35
CA ALA A 19 -18.27 -0.65 24.07
C ALA A 19 -18.56 0.73 23.48
N ASP A 20 -17.58 1.30 22.76
CA ASP A 20 -17.65 2.63 22.18
C ASP A 20 -17.98 2.63 20.70
N LEU A 21 -18.18 1.44 20.08
CA LEU A 21 -18.58 1.34 18.68
C LEU A 21 -20.07 1.62 18.53
N SER A 22 -20.41 2.43 17.53
CA SER A 22 -21.78 2.63 17.08
C SER A 22 -22.35 1.34 16.46
N GLU A 23 -23.66 1.26 16.30
CA GLU A 23 -24.31 0.13 15.64
C GLU A 23 -23.87 -0.02 14.17
N GLU A 24 -23.58 1.09 13.50
CA GLU A 24 -23.04 1.10 12.14
C GLU A 24 -21.61 0.55 12.09
N GLU A 25 -20.73 0.99 12.99
CA GLU A 25 -19.36 0.48 13.10
C GLU A 25 -19.33 -1.03 13.42
N LYS A 26 -20.24 -1.50 14.30
CA LYS A 26 -20.40 -2.95 14.55
C LYS A 26 -20.86 -3.71 13.32
N ALA A 27 -21.82 -3.17 12.57
CA ALA A 27 -22.29 -3.79 11.34
C ALA A 27 -21.18 -3.87 10.27
N ILE A 28 -20.35 -2.84 10.14
CA ILE A 28 -19.17 -2.85 9.28
C ILE A 28 -18.21 -3.95 9.73
N GLN A 29 -17.87 -3.98 11.02
CA GLN A 29 -16.99 -4.99 11.61
C GLN A 29 -17.47 -6.41 11.32
N GLU A 30 -18.75 -6.73 11.60
CA GLU A 30 -19.33 -8.05 11.37
C GLU A 30 -19.32 -8.44 9.88
N ASN A 31 -19.58 -7.49 9.00
CA ASN A 31 -19.57 -7.72 7.56
C ASN A 31 -18.15 -8.02 7.05
N VAL A 32 -17.16 -7.23 7.46
CA VAL A 32 -15.76 -7.46 7.09
C VAL A 32 -15.23 -8.75 7.71
N HIS A 33 -15.57 -9.05 8.96
CA HIS A 33 -15.20 -10.32 9.61
C HIS A 33 -15.74 -11.53 8.84
N ARG A 34 -16.99 -11.49 8.41
CA ARG A 34 -17.60 -12.56 7.59
C ARG A 34 -16.84 -12.75 6.28
N PHE A 35 -16.50 -11.66 5.58
CA PHE A 35 -15.68 -11.70 4.38
C PHE A 35 -14.29 -12.27 4.66
N ALA A 36 -13.66 -11.86 5.75
CA ALA A 36 -12.35 -12.36 6.18
C ALA A 36 -12.38 -13.87 6.45
N ARG A 37 -13.40 -14.36 7.14
CA ARG A 37 -13.58 -15.77 7.48
C ARG A 37 -13.91 -16.62 6.25
N ASP A 38 -14.89 -16.20 5.46
CA ASP A 38 -15.50 -17.04 4.42
C ASP A 38 -14.78 -16.94 3.07
N VAL A 39 -14.06 -15.84 2.80
CA VAL A 39 -13.36 -15.60 1.54
C VAL A 39 -11.85 -15.58 1.75
N MET A 40 -11.33 -14.71 2.64
CA MET A 40 -9.87 -14.52 2.75
C MET A 40 -9.15 -15.75 3.30
N ARG A 41 -9.59 -16.32 4.41
CA ARG A 41 -8.90 -17.47 5.03
C ARG A 41 -8.76 -18.67 4.10
N PRO A 42 -9.81 -19.15 3.38
CA PRO A 42 -9.67 -20.25 2.44
C PRO A 42 -8.71 -19.93 1.29
N ILE A 43 -8.80 -18.72 0.74
CA ILE A 43 -7.94 -18.28 -0.38
C ILE A 43 -6.51 -18.10 0.11
N GLY A 44 -6.29 -17.41 1.23
CA GLY A 44 -4.96 -17.18 1.82
C GLY A 44 -4.23 -18.49 2.10
N LYS A 45 -4.91 -19.46 2.73
CA LYS A 45 -4.36 -20.80 2.97
C LYS A 45 -3.97 -21.53 1.69
N LYS A 46 -4.74 -21.38 0.61
CA LYS A 46 -4.41 -21.97 -0.69
C LYS A 46 -3.17 -21.29 -1.31
N LEU A 47 -3.14 -19.97 -1.31
CA LEU A 47 -2.02 -19.18 -1.85
C LEU A 47 -0.71 -19.39 -1.07
N ASP A 48 -0.80 -19.60 0.25
CA ASP A 48 0.38 -19.85 1.09
C ASP A 48 1.15 -21.12 0.68
N GLY A 49 0.46 -22.11 0.13
CA GLY A 49 1.06 -23.34 -0.40
C GLY A 49 1.57 -23.26 -1.84
N MET A 50 1.39 -22.12 -2.53
CA MET A 50 1.77 -21.93 -3.94
C MET A 50 3.17 -21.31 -4.06
N SER A 51 3.84 -21.55 -5.19
CA SER A 51 5.06 -20.80 -5.54
C SER A 51 4.72 -19.32 -5.85
N PRO A 52 5.69 -18.40 -5.74
CA PRO A 52 5.45 -16.99 -6.06
C PRO A 52 4.94 -16.77 -7.49
N GLU A 53 5.44 -17.56 -8.44
CA GLU A 53 5.04 -17.51 -9.84
C GLU A 53 3.57 -17.98 -10.02
N GLU A 54 3.16 -19.02 -9.30
CA GLU A 54 1.77 -19.50 -9.31
C GLU A 54 0.82 -18.49 -8.68
N VAL A 55 1.26 -17.77 -7.63
CA VAL A 55 0.46 -16.72 -6.99
C VAL A 55 0.09 -15.61 -7.96
N ILE A 56 0.98 -15.24 -8.88
CA ILE A 56 0.73 -14.18 -9.87
C ILE A 56 0.21 -14.67 -11.21
N ALA A 57 0.14 -16.00 -11.42
CA ALA A 57 -0.28 -16.57 -12.70
C ALA A 57 -1.74 -16.24 -13.02
N GLU A 58 -2.07 -16.25 -14.31
CA GLU A 58 -3.47 -16.16 -14.77
C GLU A 58 -4.31 -17.30 -14.15
N GLY A 59 -5.48 -16.98 -13.62
CA GLY A 59 -6.35 -17.93 -12.92
C GLY A 59 -5.93 -18.26 -11.48
N SER A 60 -4.93 -17.57 -10.93
CA SER A 60 -4.60 -17.68 -9.51
C SER A 60 -5.77 -17.26 -8.62
N PRO A 61 -5.97 -17.93 -7.47
CA PRO A 61 -6.97 -17.51 -6.48
C PRO A 61 -6.81 -16.07 -5.99
N LEU A 62 -5.64 -15.46 -6.17
CA LEU A 62 -5.43 -14.05 -5.85
C LEU A 62 -6.32 -13.13 -6.70
N HIS A 63 -6.48 -13.44 -7.99
CA HIS A 63 -7.35 -12.65 -8.87
C HIS A 63 -8.82 -12.76 -8.47
N ASP A 64 -9.27 -13.96 -8.08
CA ASP A 64 -10.63 -14.19 -7.56
C ASP A 64 -10.86 -13.40 -6.28
N TYR A 65 -9.88 -13.40 -5.37
CA TYR A 65 -9.92 -12.61 -4.14
C TYR A 65 -10.05 -11.12 -4.46
N MET A 66 -9.19 -10.57 -5.31
CA MET A 66 -9.21 -9.15 -5.64
C MET A 66 -10.55 -8.75 -6.29
N ALA A 67 -11.08 -9.58 -7.19
CA ALA A 67 -12.39 -9.34 -7.79
C ALA A 67 -13.52 -9.30 -6.75
N GLN A 68 -13.54 -10.26 -5.80
CA GLN A 68 -14.51 -10.29 -4.72
C GLN A 68 -14.35 -9.12 -3.76
N MET A 69 -13.10 -8.71 -3.43
CA MET A 69 -12.83 -7.55 -2.58
C MET A 69 -13.38 -6.27 -3.21
N TYR A 70 -13.12 -6.02 -4.49
CA TYR A 70 -13.66 -4.85 -5.19
C TYR A 70 -15.19 -4.89 -5.30
N ALA A 71 -15.76 -6.07 -5.52
CA ALA A 71 -17.23 -6.24 -5.60
C ALA A 71 -17.93 -6.13 -4.24
N SER A 72 -17.22 -6.34 -3.13
CA SER A 72 -17.80 -6.33 -1.77
C SER A 72 -18.22 -4.94 -1.30
N GLY A 73 -17.66 -3.87 -1.87
CA GLY A 73 -17.85 -2.50 -1.41
C GLY A 73 -17.16 -2.17 -0.06
N ILE A 74 -16.38 -3.08 0.51
CA ILE A 74 -15.64 -2.86 1.78
C ILE A 74 -14.70 -1.66 1.66
N LEU A 75 -14.08 -1.47 0.48
CA LEU A 75 -13.25 -0.32 0.14
C LEU A 75 -13.91 0.46 -1.01
N ASP A 76 -15.12 0.95 -0.81
CA ASP A 76 -15.75 1.89 -1.75
C ASP A 76 -15.07 3.25 -1.63
N LEU A 77 -14.19 3.57 -2.60
CA LEU A 77 -13.42 4.81 -2.60
C LEU A 77 -14.32 6.07 -2.66
N GLY A 78 -15.47 5.98 -3.31
CA GLY A 78 -16.43 7.09 -3.38
C GLY A 78 -17.11 7.36 -2.03
N ALA A 79 -17.51 6.30 -1.33
CA ALA A 79 -18.07 6.41 0.02
C ALA A 79 -17.01 6.91 1.00
N LEU A 80 -15.79 6.36 0.93
CA LEU A 80 -14.68 6.75 1.79
C LEU A 80 -14.25 8.22 1.59
N ASP A 81 -14.28 8.73 0.36
CA ASP A 81 -13.93 10.13 0.09
C ASP A 81 -14.93 11.11 0.75
N SER A 82 -16.20 10.71 0.87
CA SER A 82 -17.24 11.51 1.51
C SER A 82 -17.16 11.57 3.04
N MET A 83 -16.39 10.67 3.68
CA MET A 83 -16.24 10.61 5.13
C MET A 83 -15.31 11.70 5.65
N SER A 84 -15.60 12.21 6.84
CA SER A 84 -14.68 13.06 7.59
C SER A 84 -13.43 12.30 8.03
N ASP A 85 -12.34 13.01 8.33
CA ASP A 85 -11.10 12.40 8.83
C ASP A 85 -11.32 11.62 10.15
N LEU A 86 -12.24 12.10 10.99
CA LEU A 86 -12.62 11.41 12.22
C LEU A 86 -13.28 10.06 11.93
N GLU A 87 -14.24 10.01 11.02
CA GLU A 87 -14.90 8.77 10.61
C GLU A 87 -13.91 7.81 9.99
N LYS A 88 -13.05 8.28 9.07
CA LYS A 88 -11.97 7.48 8.48
C LYS A 88 -11.06 6.89 9.56
N SER A 89 -10.64 7.68 10.54
CA SER A 89 -9.74 7.23 11.62
C SER A 89 -10.35 6.15 12.52
N ARG A 90 -11.67 6.00 12.54
CA ARG A 90 -12.38 4.94 13.27
C ARG A 90 -12.65 3.71 12.40
N ILE A 91 -13.14 3.92 11.18
CA ILE A 91 -13.61 2.84 10.29
C ILE A 91 -12.45 2.06 9.68
N PHE A 92 -11.41 2.73 9.22
CA PHE A 92 -10.28 2.03 8.61
C PHE A 92 -9.59 1.03 9.54
N PRO A 93 -9.23 1.36 10.78
CA PRO A 93 -8.66 0.37 11.70
C PRO A 93 -9.58 -0.82 11.94
N ILE A 94 -10.91 -0.62 11.99
CA ILE A 94 -11.88 -1.72 12.12
C ILE A 94 -11.80 -2.65 10.91
N ILE A 95 -11.84 -2.08 9.70
CA ILE A 95 -11.76 -2.84 8.45
C ILE A 95 -10.44 -3.62 8.39
N PHE A 96 -9.30 -2.95 8.56
CA PHE A 96 -8.00 -3.57 8.38
C PHE A 96 -7.62 -4.56 9.48
N GLU A 97 -8.15 -4.40 10.68
CA GLU A 97 -8.00 -5.43 11.72
C GLU A 97 -8.74 -6.73 11.33
N GLU A 98 -9.97 -6.63 10.83
CA GLU A 98 -10.72 -7.82 10.39
C GLU A 98 -10.09 -8.46 9.15
N LEU A 99 -9.62 -7.66 8.19
CA LEU A 99 -8.88 -8.20 7.03
C LEU A 99 -7.58 -8.88 7.47
N GLY A 100 -6.85 -8.28 8.42
CA GLY A 100 -5.63 -8.86 9.00
C GLY A 100 -5.89 -10.17 9.76
N TRP A 101 -7.02 -10.27 10.45
CA TRP A 101 -7.50 -11.51 11.07
C TRP A 101 -7.77 -12.59 10.01
N GLY A 102 -8.23 -12.21 8.83
CA GLY A 102 -8.43 -13.10 7.70
C GLY A 102 -7.12 -13.64 7.13
N ASP A 103 -6.31 -12.74 6.58
CA ASP A 103 -4.97 -13.02 6.04
C ASP A 103 -4.20 -11.71 5.84
N SER A 104 -3.04 -11.56 6.48
CA SER A 104 -2.25 -10.32 6.41
C SER A 104 -1.67 -10.05 5.02
N GLY A 105 -1.32 -11.09 4.26
CA GLY A 105 -0.79 -10.93 2.91
C GLY A 105 -1.85 -10.38 1.96
N LEU A 106 -3.06 -10.90 2.02
CA LEU A 106 -4.21 -10.41 1.26
C LEU A 106 -4.64 -9.01 1.71
N ALA A 107 -4.64 -8.74 3.01
CA ALA A 107 -4.96 -7.41 3.54
C ALA A 107 -4.00 -6.35 3.00
N ILE A 108 -2.69 -6.62 3.02
CA ILE A 108 -1.68 -5.70 2.49
C ILE A 108 -1.72 -5.62 0.96
N ALA A 109 -2.03 -6.72 0.25
CA ALA A 109 -2.23 -6.69 -1.19
C ALA A 109 -3.39 -5.74 -1.57
N THR A 110 -4.49 -5.79 -0.81
CA THR A 110 -5.64 -4.88 -0.94
C THR A 110 -5.23 -3.43 -0.71
N LEU A 111 -4.57 -3.14 0.41
CA LEU A 111 -4.08 -1.79 0.73
C LEU A 111 -3.15 -1.25 -0.36
N ALA A 112 -2.10 -2.00 -0.69
CA ALA A 112 -1.08 -1.54 -1.63
C ALA A 112 -1.65 -1.30 -3.03
N SER A 113 -2.56 -2.18 -3.49
CA SER A 113 -3.20 -2.06 -4.81
C SER A 113 -4.14 -0.85 -4.90
N ALA A 114 -4.70 -0.41 -3.80
CA ALA A 114 -5.65 0.71 -3.76
C ALA A 114 -4.97 2.10 -3.68
N ILE A 115 -3.70 2.20 -3.26
CA ILE A 115 -3.03 3.49 -3.03
C ILE A 115 -3.08 4.44 -4.23
N PRO A 116 -2.70 4.04 -5.48
CA PRO A 116 -2.76 4.95 -6.61
C PRO A 116 -4.19 5.39 -6.94
N ALA A 117 -5.16 4.48 -6.86
CA ALA A 117 -6.56 4.80 -7.11
C ALA A 117 -7.12 5.77 -6.07
N PHE A 118 -6.88 5.51 -4.78
CA PHE A 118 -7.24 6.42 -3.70
C PHE A 118 -6.60 7.80 -3.90
N THR A 119 -5.29 7.84 -4.21
CA THR A 119 -4.59 9.09 -4.50
C THR A 119 -5.21 9.84 -5.69
N ALA A 120 -5.59 9.13 -6.75
CA ALA A 120 -6.26 9.74 -7.91
C ALA A 120 -7.58 10.42 -7.52
N HIS A 121 -8.40 9.75 -6.70
CA HIS A 121 -9.66 10.29 -6.22
C HIS A 121 -9.47 11.55 -5.37
N THR A 122 -8.45 11.61 -4.50
CA THR A 122 -8.17 12.79 -3.67
C THR A 122 -7.76 14.04 -4.49
N THR A 123 -7.39 13.89 -5.77
CA THR A 123 -7.08 15.05 -6.63
C THR A 123 -8.34 15.82 -7.07
N GLY A 124 -9.49 15.15 -7.11
CA GLY A 124 -10.72 15.69 -7.71
C GLY A 124 -10.64 15.90 -9.23
N ASP A 125 -9.53 15.56 -9.89
CA ASP A 125 -9.34 15.69 -11.33
C ASP A 125 -9.94 14.49 -12.06
N LEU A 126 -10.99 14.72 -12.85
CA LEU A 126 -11.72 13.66 -13.55
C LEU A 126 -10.85 12.90 -14.56
N GLU A 127 -9.85 13.54 -15.17
CA GLU A 127 -8.95 12.88 -16.11
C GLU A 127 -7.98 11.93 -15.37
N ILE A 128 -7.45 12.37 -14.24
CA ILE A 128 -6.61 11.54 -13.36
C ILE A 128 -7.42 10.38 -12.80
N ILE A 129 -8.63 10.63 -12.32
CA ILE A 129 -9.54 9.60 -11.81
C ILE A 129 -9.88 8.58 -12.92
N ALA A 130 -10.21 9.03 -14.12
CA ALA A 130 -10.49 8.14 -15.26
C ALA A 130 -9.30 7.25 -15.63
N ARG A 131 -8.05 7.75 -15.46
CA ARG A 131 -6.84 7.00 -15.82
C ARG A 131 -6.36 6.05 -14.73
N PHE A 132 -6.54 6.39 -13.44
CA PHE A 132 -5.92 5.69 -12.31
C PHE A 132 -6.93 5.18 -11.28
N GLY A 133 -8.14 5.74 -11.22
CA GLY A 133 -9.08 5.59 -10.11
C GLY A 133 -9.71 4.20 -9.94
N SER A 134 -9.53 3.29 -10.91
CA SER A 134 -10.06 1.92 -10.86
C SER A 134 -9.02 0.83 -11.12
N LEU A 135 -7.76 1.20 -11.36
CA LEU A 135 -6.71 0.25 -11.70
C LEU A 135 -5.94 -0.20 -10.46
N PRO A 136 -5.65 -1.50 -10.32
CA PRO A 136 -4.81 -1.97 -9.24
C PRO A 136 -3.38 -1.46 -9.39
N GLY A 137 -2.80 -1.01 -8.29
CA GLY A 137 -1.50 -0.37 -8.33
C GLY A 137 -0.52 -0.84 -7.27
N CYS A 138 0.52 -0.04 -7.07
CA CYS A 138 1.50 -0.22 -6.02
C CYS A 138 2.04 1.12 -5.52
N TRP A 139 2.75 1.09 -4.42
CA TRP A 139 3.49 2.24 -3.91
C TRP A 139 4.99 2.01 -4.05
N LEU A 140 5.66 2.93 -4.77
CA LEU A 140 7.11 2.93 -4.95
C LEU A 140 7.74 3.84 -3.88
N ALA A 141 8.22 3.26 -2.80
CA ALA A 141 8.86 3.98 -1.71
C ALA A 141 10.34 3.64 -1.59
N THR A 142 10.68 2.36 -1.61
CA THR A 142 12.03 1.87 -1.37
C THR A 142 12.77 1.52 -2.67
N GLN A 143 14.11 1.59 -2.63
CA GLN A 143 15.00 1.35 -3.76
C GLN A 143 16.15 0.41 -3.31
N PRO A 144 16.95 -0.18 -4.20
CA PRO A 144 18.00 -1.11 -3.81
C PRO A 144 19.00 -0.54 -2.80
N ASP A 145 19.27 0.75 -2.89
CA ASP A 145 20.21 1.51 -2.06
C ASP A 145 19.51 2.47 -1.07
N LYS A 146 18.18 2.38 -0.95
CA LYS A 146 17.37 3.20 -0.03
C LYS A 146 16.25 2.39 0.59
N GLY A 147 16.29 2.26 1.92
CA GLY A 147 15.24 1.65 2.72
C GLY A 147 14.27 2.68 3.33
N SER A 148 13.95 2.51 4.59
CA SER A 148 13.01 3.38 5.32
C SER A 148 13.51 4.82 5.52
N GLU A 149 14.81 5.09 5.37
CA GLU A 149 15.37 6.44 5.41
C GLU A 149 14.84 7.35 4.29
N VAL A 150 14.22 6.79 3.26
CA VAL A 150 13.55 7.58 2.21
C VAL A 150 12.46 8.50 2.76
N VAL A 151 11.88 8.14 3.90
CA VAL A 151 10.83 8.95 4.56
C VAL A 151 11.39 10.18 5.29
N ASP A 152 12.70 10.24 5.56
CA ASP A 152 13.36 11.43 6.11
C ASP A 152 13.72 12.42 4.98
N MET A 153 12.69 12.93 4.32
CA MET A 153 12.85 13.79 3.13
C MET A 153 13.54 15.12 3.43
N ASP A 154 13.56 15.56 4.69
CA ASP A 154 14.23 16.77 5.15
C ASP A 154 15.69 16.54 5.55
N ALA A 155 16.16 15.29 5.51
CA ALA A 155 17.52 14.89 5.90
C ALA A 155 17.92 15.29 7.32
N THR A 156 16.95 15.31 8.24
CA THR A 156 17.17 15.79 9.61
C THR A 156 17.68 14.71 10.54
N ASN A 157 17.30 13.46 10.34
CA ASN A 157 17.55 12.35 11.27
C ASN A 157 18.34 11.19 10.66
N ALA A 158 17.99 10.74 9.46
CA ALA A 158 18.60 9.56 8.86
C ALA A 158 20.04 9.78 8.37
N TYR A 159 20.43 11.04 8.15
CA TYR A 159 21.76 11.39 7.65
C TYR A 159 22.40 12.48 8.49
N PRO A 160 22.74 12.24 9.77
CA PRO A 160 23.34 13.27 10.63
C PRO A 160 24.63 13.82 10.02
N GLY A 161 24.61 15.09 9.57
CA GLY A 161 25.74 15.72 8.91
C GLY A 161 26.05 15.20 7.50
N GLY A 162 25.18 14.35 6.94
CA GLY A 162 25.33 13.73 5.63
C GLY A 162 24.48 14.37 4.53
N LYS A 163 24.85 14.06 3.31
CA LYS A 163 24.11 14.39 2.11
C LYS A 163 23.06 13.32 1.84
N GLN A 164 21.83 13.71 1.53
CA GLN A 164 20.81 12.75 1.09
C GLN A 164 21.32 11.96 -0.13
N SER A 165 21.07 10.65 -0.15
CA SER A 165 21.27 9.83 -1.34
C SER A 165 20.16 10.11 -2.36
N LYS A 166 20.50 10.24 -3.64
CA LYS A 166 19.51 10.36 -4.72
C LYS A 166 18.67 9.09 -4.88
N GLY A 167 19.18 7.97 -4.42
CA GLY A 167 18.60 6.66 -4.70
C GLY A 167 18.87 6.19 -6.13
N ASN A 168 18.32 5.03 -6.46
CA ASN A 168 18.50 4.39 -7.77
C ASN A 168 17.54 4.94 -8.84
N ILE A 169 16.32 5.32 -8.45
CA ILE A 169 15.35 5.89 -9.39
C ILE A 169 15.61 7.39 -9.53
N GLY A 170 16.00 7.81 -10.75
CA GLY A 170 16.16 9.19 -11.13
C GLY A 170 14.97 9.69 -11.94
N VAL A 171 14.47 10.87 -11.59
CA VAL A 171 13.43 11.56 -12.37
C VAL A 171 14.01 12.89 -12.88
N ARG A 172 13.76 13.18 -14.17
CA ARG A 172 14.12 14.44 -14.79
C ARG A 172 12.91 15.04 -15.48
N LYS A 173 12.65 16.33 -15.26
CA LYS A 173 11.63 17.07 -15.99
C LYS A 173 12.16 17.49 -17.37
N GLU A 174 11.46 17.09 -18.43
CA GLU A 174 11.74 17.47 -19.82
C GLU A 174 10.49 18.05 -20.49
N GLY A 175 10.44 19.37 -20.61
CA GLY A 175 9.26 20.05 -21.16
C GLY A 175 8.01 19.76 -20.34
N SER A 176 7.01 19.13 -20.97
CA SER A 176 5.73 18.75 -20.36
C SER A 176 5.70 17.29 -19.84
N GLU A 177 6.85 16.64 -19.68
CA GLU A 177 6.96 15.25 -19.25
C GLU A 177 8.01 15.10 -18.15
N TYR A 178 7.84 14.02 -17.37
CA TYR A 178 8.88 13.48 -16.48
C TYR A 178 9.46 12.21 -17.11
N VAL A 179 10.78 12.12 -17.15
CA VAL A 179 11.52 10.95 -17.64
C VAL A 179 12.08 10.21 -16.45
N ILE A 180 11.70 8.92 -16.30
CA ILE A 180 12.04 8.09 -15.15
C ILE A 180 12.98 6.99 -15.59
N ASN A 181 14.09 6.82 -14.86
CA ASN A 181 15.08 5.75 -15.05
C ASN A 181 15.47 5.12 -13.72
N GLY A 182 15.80 3.83 -13.74
CA GLY A 182 16.28 3.09 -12.57
C GLY A 182 15.38 1.95 -12.17
N GLN A 183 15.48 1.49 -10.91
CA GLN A 183 14.68 0.38 -10.39
C GLN A 183 14.24 0.61 -8.95
N SER A 184 13.10 0.05 -8.60
CA SER A 184 12.62 -0.07 -7.23
C SER A 184 13.37 -1.18 -6.48
N SER A 185 13.18 -1.24 -5.16
CA SER A 185 13.57 -2.44 -4.41
C SER A 185 12.71 -3.65 -4.80
N ALA A 186 13.14 -4.84 -4.41
CA ALA A 186 12.39 -6.08 -4.59
C ALA A 186 11.11 -6.16 -3.71
N TRP A 187 10.94 -5.25 -2.77
CA TRP A 187 9.88 -5.27 -1.75
C TRP A 187 8.63 -4.47 -2.13
N VAL A 188 8.43 -4.17 -3.40
CA VAL A 188 7.23 -3.45 -3.86
C VAL A 188 6.01 -4.36 -3.74
N SER A 189 5.18 -4.07 -2.75
CA SER A 189 3.93 -4.78 -2.51
C SER A 189 2.99 -4.63 -3.70
N TYR A 190 2.46 -5.76 -4.19
CA TYR A 190 1.64 -5.88 -5.39
C TYR A 190 2.36 -5.50 -6.71
N GLY A 191 3.66 -5.15 -6.67
CA GLY A 191 4.45 -4.70 -7.82
C GLY A 191 4.39 -5.60 -9.06
N PRO A 192 4.49 -6.93 -8.94
CA PRO A 192 4.40 -7.85 -10.09
C PRO A 192 3.10 -7.75 -10.89
N LEU A 193 1.99 -7.35 -10.27
CA LEU A 193 0.64 -7.28 -10.86
C LEU A 193 0.13 -5.84 -11.05
N ALA A 194 0.83 -4.86 -10.51
CA ALA A 194 0.39 -3.46 -10.54
C ALA A 194 0.30 -2.92 -11.97
N GLN A 195 -0.78 -2.20 -12.28
CA GLN A 195 -0.98 -1.50 -13.55
C GLN A 195 -0.63 -0.02 -13.44
N THR A 196 -0.57 0.49 -12.22
CA THR A 196 -0.22 1.87 -11.89
C THR A 196 0.68 1.90 -10.65
N ALA A 197 1.41 3.01 -10.49
CA ALA A 197 2.17 3.23 -9.26
C ALA A 197 1.96 4.65 -8.74
N MET A 198 1.91 4.81 -7.41
CA MET A 198 2.14 6.07 -6.74
C MET A 198 3.57 6.13 -6.27
N ALA A 199 4.29 7.22 -6.54
CA ALA A 199 5.68 7.36 -6.16
C ALA A 199 5.99 8.77 -5.64
N TYR A 200 6.88 8.85 -4.65
CA TYR A 200 7.55 10.08 -4.24
C TYR A 200 9.03 9.93 -4.56
N LEU A 201 9.50 10.65 -5.58
CA LEU A 201 10.83 10.44 -6.15
C LEU A 201 11.66 11.73 -6.18
N PRO A 202 12.99 11.64 -5.99
CA PRO A 202 13.88 12.76 -6.26
C PRO A 202 13.80 13.19 -7.73
N CYS A 203 13.69 14.50 -7.97
CA CYS A 203 13.48 15.04 -9.30
C CYS A 203 14.49 16.15 -9.63
N ASP A 204 15.04 16.09 -10.82
CA ASP A 204 15.81 17.17 -11.44
C ASP A 204 14.88 18.03 -12.31
N TYR A 205 14.69 19.27 -11.91
CA TYR A 205 13.88 20.26 -12.63
C TYR A 205 14.69 21.11 -13.64
N GLY A 206 15.94 20.73 -13.92
CA GLY A 206 16.85 21.41 -14.83
C GLY A 206 18.03 22.10 -14.13
N GLU A 207 18.01 22.16 -12.79
CA GLU A 207 19.05 22.78 -11.95
C GLU A 207 19.76 21.75 -11.07
N GLY A 208 19.55 20.45 -11.36
CA GLY A 208 20.02 19.33 -10.57
C GLY A 208 18.98 18.82 -9.57
N THR A 209 19.28 17.65 -9.00
CA THR A 209 18.36 16.95 -8.08
C THR A 209 18.33 17.55 -6.68
N PHE A 210 19.39 18.29 -6.28
CA PHE A 210 19.46 18.93 -4.96
C PHE A 210 18.93 20.36 -5.02
N LYS A 211 18.25 20.79 -3.97
CA LYS A 211 17.86 22.18 -3.79
C LYS A 211 19.11 23.05 -3.70
N GLU A 212 19.12 24.18 -4.40
CA GLU A 212 20.26 25.08 -4.46
C GLU A 212 20.79 25.47 -3.07
N GLY A 213 22.09 25.38 -2.88
CA GLY A 213 22.73 25.69 -1.59
C GLY A 213 22.47 24.76 -0.44
N THR A 214 21.80 23.62 -0.68
CA THR A 214 21.43 22.66 0.39
C THR A 214 21.89 21.23 0.09
N GLN A 215 21.72 20.34 1.07
CA GLN A 215 21.90 18.89 0.89
C GLN A 215 20.55 18.15 0.69
N ALA A 216 19.44 18.88 0.71
CA ALA A 216 18.11 18.34 0.52
C ALA A 216 17.78 18.12 -0.97
N LEU A 217 17.02 17.09 -1.28
CA LEU A 217 16.59 16.78 -2.63
C LEU A 217 15.33 17.58 -3.03
N ASN A 218 15.20 17.85 -4.31
CA ASN A 218 13.93 18.18 -4.92
C ASN A 218 13.10 16.91 -5.11
N TRP A 219 11.80 17.00 -4.92
CA TRP A 219 10.89 15.83 -4.96
C TRP A 219 9.71 16.10 -5.89
N VAL A 220 9.18 15.00 -6.42
CA VAL A 220 7.89 14.95 -7.12
C VAL A 220 7.06 13.81 -6.57
N GLY A 221 5.78 14.04 -6.31
CA GLY A 221 4.78 13.01 -6.07
C GLY A 221 3.99 12.77 -7.36
N ILE A 222 4.07 11.55 -7.92
CA ILE A 222 3.64 11.27 -9.27
C ILE A 222 2.90 9.93 -9.38
N LEU A 223 1.82 9.93 -10.16
CA LEU A 223 1.13 8.72 -10.59
C LEU A 223 1.75 8.22 -11.90
N ILE A 224 2.18 6.96 -11.94
CA ILE A 224 2.90 6.38 -13.07
C ILE A 224 2.07 5.26 -13.68
N PRO A 225 1.65 5.34 -14.96
CA PRO A 225 1.14 4.20 -15.67
C PRO A 225 2.24 3.16 -15.86
N LEU A 226 1.97 1.89 -15.55
CA LEU A 226 2.95 0.81 -15.69
C LEU A 226 2.72 -0.07 -16.93
N ASP A 227 1.78 0.30 -17.77
CA ASP A 227 1.40 -0.36 -19.03
C ASP A 227 2.05 0.30 -20.26
N GLN A 228 3.24 0.91 -20.11
CA GLN A 228 3.89 1.70 -21.16
C GLN A 228 5.31 1.19 -21.46
N PRO A 229 5.87 1.54 -22.64
CA PRO A 229 7.23 1.19 -23.01
C PRO A 229 8.26 1.64 -21.97
N GLY A 230 9.29 0.83 -21.75
CA GLY A 230 10.35 1.11 -20.78
C GLY A 230 10.06 0.59 -19.36
N VAL A 231 8.83 0.14 -19.08
CA VAL A 231 8.52 -0.53 -17.81
C VAL A 231 8.72 -2.04 -17.95
N SER A 232 9.47 -2.63 -17.02
CA SER A 232 9.58 -4.09 -16.89
C SER A 232 9.55 -4.49 -15.41
N ARG A 233 9.38 -5.79 -15.16
CA ARG A 233 9.22 -6.34 -13.80
C ARG A 233 10.20 -7.45 -13.53
N GLY A 234 10.68 -7.52 -12.28
CA GLY A 234 11.45 -8.64 -11.77
C GLY A 234 10.57 -9.85 -11.45
N LYS A 235 11.22 -10.91 -10.99
CA LYS A 235 10.51 -12.09 -10.50
C LYS A 235 9.83 -11.80 -9.17
N PRO A 236 8.68 -12.44 -8.88
CA PRO A 236 8.08 -12.35 -7.56
C PRO A 236 8.98 -12.99 -6.51
N LEU A 237 9.05 -12.39 -5.32
CA LEU A 237 9.86 -12.89 -4.22
C LEU A 237 9.26 -14.15 -3.60
N ASP A 238 10.11 -15.15 -3.32
CA ASP A 238 9.78 -16.25 -2.43
C ASP A 238 10.03 -15.83 -0.97
N LYS A 239 8.98 -15.84 -0.15
CA LYS A 239 8.99 -15.29 1.20
C LYS A 239 8.60 -16.31 2.25
N VAL A 240 9.10 -16.14 3.47
CA VAL A 240 8.76 -16.98 4.62
C VAL A 240 7.34 -16.74 5.11
N GLY A 241 6.82 -15.50 5.01
CA GLY A 241 5.47 -15.13 5.44
C GLY A 241 4.81 -14.17 4.46
N GLN A 242 3.50 -13.92 4.66
CA GLN A 242 2.69 -13.10 3.75
C GLN A 242 2.82 -13.55 2.29
N ARG A 243 2.88 -14.86 2.07
CA ARG A 243 3.07 -15.46 0.74
C ARG A 243 1.97 -15.08 -0.26
N PRO A 244 0.70 -14.86 0.16
CA PRO A 244 -0.34 -14.33 -0.72
C PRO A 244 -0.10 -12.92 -1.27
N LEU A 245 0.80 -12.12 -0.65
CA LEU A 245 1.17 -10.80 -1.14
C LEU A 245 2.30 -10.92 -2.18
N PRO A 246 2.08 -10.71 -3.48
CA PRO A 246 3.17 -10.68 -4.44
C PRO A 246 4.03 -9.42 -4.25
N GLN A 247 5.35 -9.59 -4.20
CA GLN A 247 6.32 -8.49 -4.15
C GLN A 247 7.41 -8.72 -5.19
N GLY A 248 7.90 -7.67 -5.83
CA GLY A 248 8.95 -7.74 -6.85
C GLY A 248 9.37 -6.36 -7.34
N GLU A 249 10.53 -6.32 -8.01
CA GLU A 249 11.07 -5.09 -8.58
C GLU A 249 10.26 -4.58 -9.77
N ILE A 250 10.32 -3.26 -9.96
CA ILE A 250 9.88 -2.58 -11.18
C ILE A 250 11.06 -1.79 -11.72
N PHE A 251 11.34 -1.95 -13.01
CA PHE A 251 12.42 -1.30 -13.73
C PHE A 251 11.86 -0.23 -14.67
N PHE A 252 12.57 0.88 -14.77
CA PHE A 252 12.24 2.02 -15.60
C PHE A 252 13.42 2.33 -16.55
N ASP A 253 13.17 2.30 -17.85
CA ASP A 253 14.12 2.70 -18.90
C ASP A 253 13.47 3.78 -19.77
N ASN A 254 13.86 5.03 -19.54
CA ASN A 254 13.33 6.21 -20.23
C ASN A 254 11.78 6.28 -20.25
N VAL A 255 11.15 5.90 -19.14
CA VAL A 255 9.69 5.93 -19.01
C VAL A 255 9.22 7.38 -18.95
N ARG A 256 8.34 7.76 -19.89
CA ARG A 256 7.84 9.14 -20.02
C ARG A 256 6.45 9.26 -19.44
N VAL A 257 6.30 10.18 -18.49
CA VAL A 257 5.05 10.42 -17.77
C VAL A 257 4.63 11.87 -17.97
N PRO A 258 3.42 12.14 -18.48
CA PRO A 258 2.91 13.51 -18.64
C PRO A 258 2.93 14.31 -17.35
N GLU A 259 3.28 15.58 -17.41
CA GLU A 259 3.35 16.50 -16.25
C GLU A 259 2.07 16.53 -15.42
N LYS A 260 0.91 16.40 -16.05
CA LYS A 260 -0.38 16.40 -15.37
C LYS A 260 -0.57 15.25 -14.36
N PHE A 261 0.24 14.19 -14.45
CA PHE A 261 0.21 13.08 -13.49
C PHE A 261 1.10 13.31 -12.27
N ALA A 262 1.87 14.40 -12.24
CA ALA A 262 2.51 14.87 -11.02
C ALA A 262 1.47 15.54 -10.13
N ILE A 263 1.06 14.84 -9.08
CA ILE A 263 -0.02 15.29 -8.17
C ILE A 263 0.46 16.32 -7.16
N VAL A 264 1.76 16.34 -6.87
CA VAL A 264 2.38 17.30 -5.95
C VAL A 264 3.84 17.52 -6.30
N THR A 265 4.29 18.78 -6.21
CA THR A 265 5.67 19.18 -6.46
C THR A 265 6.16 20.16 -5.40
N GLY A 266 7.48 20.37 -5.33
CA GLY A 266 8.10 21.33 -4.44
C GLY A 266 7.95 20.99 -2.95
N GLU A 267 7.76 22.01 -2.11
CA GLU A 267 7.73 21.85 -0.64
C GLU A 267 6.53 21.07 -0.12
N LYS A 268 5.44 21.00 -0.88
CA LYS A 268 4.23 20.26 -0.49
C LYS A 268 4.41 18.75 -0.52
N VAL A 269 5.43 18.25 -1.23
CA VAL A 269 5.66 16.80 -1.40
C VAL A 269 5.90 16.11 -0.07
N VAL A 270 6.67 16.72 0.83
CA VAL A 270 6.96 16.17 2.16
C VAL A 270 5.67 15.99 2.96
N GLY A 271 4.82 17.02 3.00
CA GLY A 271 3.53 16.94 3.72
C GLY A 271 2.61 15.86 3.16
N GLN A 272 2.52 15.75 1.84
CA GLN A 272 1.70 14.73 1.18
C GLN A 272 2.23 13.32 1.44
N MET A 273 3.53 13.12 1.38
CA MET A 273 4.14 11.82 1.69
C MET A 273 3.91 11.45 3.17
N MET A 274 4.05 12.38 4.09
CA MET A 274 3.80 12.13 5.52
C MET A 274 2.35 11.76 5.80
N ALA A 275 1.40 12.40 5.11
CA ALA A 275 -0.02 12.02 5.20
C ALA A 275 -0.26 10.58 4.70
N THR A 276 0.33 10.21 3.56
CA THR A 276 0.26 8.84 3.01
C THR A 276 0.88 7.81 3.98
N LEU A 277 2.03 8.13 4.57
CA LEU A 277 2.69 7.27 5.57
C LEU A 277 1.87 7.11 6.85
N THR A 278 1.29 8.19 7.34
CA THR A 278 0.45 8.15 8.55
C THR A 278 -0.73 7.22 8.36
N PHE A 279 -1.40 7.34 7.21
CA PHE A 279 -2.48 6.44 6.83
C PHE A 279 -1.98 4.99 6.75
N ALA A 280 -0.95 4.70 5.97
CA ALA A 280 -0.40 3.36 5.80
C ALA A 280 0.05 2.73 7.13
N ASN A 281 0.66 3.49 8.03
CA ASN A 281 1.09 3.01 9.34
C ASN A 281 -0.09 2.63 10.23
N MET A 282 -1.17 3.41 10.21
CA MET A 282 -2.40 3.10 10.95
C MET A 282 -3.01 1.78 10.48
N GLU A 283 -3.12 1.60 9.16
CA GLU A 283 -3.67 0.39 8.55
C GLU A 283 -2.78 -0.85 8.81
N MET A 284 -1.47 -0.68 8.74
CA MET A 284 -0.52 -1.76 9.06
C MET A 284 -0.62 -2.16 10.54
N ALA A 285 -0.72 -1.21 11.46
CA ALA A 285 -0.90 -1.49 12.88
C ALA A 285 -2.20 -2.29 13.13
N ALA A 286 -3.30 -1.87 12.53
CA ALA A 286 -4.58 -2.56 12.63
C ALA A 286 -4.52 -3.98 12.02
N THR A 287 -3.92 -4.13 10.84
CA THR A 287 -3.74 -5.43 10.17
C THR A 287 -3.01 -6.42 11.08
N PHE A 288 -1.89 -6.01 11.69
CA PHE A 288 -1.14 -6.92 12.56
C PHE A 288 -1.79 -7.14 13.93
N THR A 289 -2.62 -6.22 14.39
CA THR A 289 -3.51 -6.46 15.55
C THR A 289 -4.48 -7.61 15.23
N GLY A 290 -5.07 -7.60 14.03
CA GLY A 290 -5.92 -8.69 13.55
C GLY A 290 -5.20 -10.04 13.49
N VAL A 291 -3.95 -10.08 13.01
CA VAL A 291 -3.12 -11.30 13.01
C VAL A 291 -2.90 -11.81 14.43
N ALA A 292 -2.55 -10.92 15.37
CA ALA A 292 -2.34 -11.30 16.77
C ALA A 292 -3.62 -11.85 17.41
N ARG A 293 -4.77 -11.22 17.13
CA ARG A 293 -6.09 -11.70 17.58
C ARG A 293 -6.41 -13.09 17.02
N ALA A 294 -6.22 -13.29 15.71
CA ALA A 294 -6.44 -14.59 15.07
C ALA A 294 -5.57 -15.71 15.69
N ALA A 295 -4.30 -15.41 15.95
CA ALA A 295 -3.37 -16.37 16.58
C ALA A 295 -3.78 -16.68 18.03
N PHE A 296 -4.22 -15.68 18.78
CA PHE A 296 -4.72 -15.85 20.16
C PHE A 296 -6.00 -16.71 20.18
N GLU A 297 -6.97 -16.41 19.36
CA GLU A 297 -8.21 -17.17 19.25
C GLU A 297 -7.93 -18.63 18.90
N HIS A 298 -7.07 -18.88 17.92
CA HIS A 298 -6.68 -20.26 17.53
C HIS A 298 -5.95 -21.02 18.63
N ALA A 299 -5.19 -20.32 19.49
CA ALA A 299 -4.49 -20.93 20.61
C ALA A 299 -5.45 -21.32 21.76
N LEU A 300 -6.65 -20.75 21.82
CA LEU A 300 -7.66 -21.07 22.81
C LEU A 300 -8.60 -22.22 22.38
N GLU A 301 -8.70 -22.54 21.10
CA GLU A 301 -9.40 -23.69 20.54
C GLU A 301 -8.68 -25.03 20.83
#